data_8045e952b31bed1facd05d28b0e55b25
#
_entry.id   8045e952b31bed1facd05d28b0e55b25
#
_cell.length_a   1.000
_cell.length_b   1.000
_cell.length_c   1.000
_cell.angle_alpha   90.00
_cell.angle_beta   90.00
_cell.angle_gamma   90.00
#
_symmetry.space_group_name_H-M   'P 1'
#
loop_
_entity.id
_entity.type
_entity.pdbx_description
1 polymer ?
#
loop_
_entity_poly.entity_id
_entity_poly.type
_entity_poly.pdbx_seq_one_letter_code
_entity_poly.pdbx_strand_id
1 'polypeptide(L)'
;MARLKSCYPIGTGERVGRGTAGLRYRRAMPGFDLHTHSTFSDGTLDPEQVVELAATRGLTGIALTDHDNTGGVERARAAASGTGLTVLLGCELSAEHDASPVHVLAYGFDPGEPVFAAKRAWILEGRVGRTRQMVERLRELGAPVDFARVRELAAGGALGRPHVARAMVEAGVVDELGDAFSQDWIGTGGRAYVAKDAVTPTEAVELIHGAGGVAVLAHPSVHAGAAPVPEPVIRAMAAAGLDGLEVDHPDQPPRDRARWRALAAELGLETTGASDCHGALYGYRLGSERTPDAAVDRLLARA
;
A
#
# COMPACT_ATOMS: atom_id res chain seq x y z
N MET A 1 -20.32 25.95 -8.26
CA MET A 1 -20.72 25.12 -7.10
C MET A 1 -21.64 24.00 -7.58
N ALA A 2 -21.07 22.87 -7.97
CA ALA A 2 -21.81 21.69 -8.38
C ALA A 2 -21.78 20.70 -7.22
N ARG A 3 -22.94 20.40 -6.64
CA ARG A 3 -23.09 19.39 -5.59
C ARG A 3 -22.80 18.01 -6.21
N LEU A 4 -21.76 17.35 -5.74
CA LEU A 4 -21.51 15.94 -6.03
C LEU A 4 -22.69 15.12 -5.50
N LYS A 5 -23.46 14.53 -6.41
CA LYS A 5 -24.49 13.55 -6.06
C LYS A 5 -23.76 12.27 -5.63
N SER A 6 -24.04 11.84 -4.39
CA SER A 6 -23.60 10.56 -3.85
C SER A 6 -24.04 9.41 -4.77
N CYS A 7 -23.10 8.80 -5.48
CA CYS A 7 -23.32 7.58 -6.26
C CYS A 7 -22.73 6.38 -5.51
N TYR A 8 -23.27 6.07 -4.33
CA TYR A 8 -23.05 4.76 -3.70
C TYR A 8 -24.32 3.94 -3.86
N PRO A 9 -24.29 2.74 -4.45
CA PRO A 9 -25.44 1.85 -4.44
C PRO A 9 -25.64 1.35 -3.01
N ILE A 10 -26.72 1.82 -2.38
CA ILE A 10 -27.26 1.21 -1.16
C ILE A 10 -27.83 -0.12 -1.61
N GLY A 11 -27.21 -1.25 -1.19
CA GLY A 11 -27.73 -2.58 -1.45
C GLY A 11 -29.19 -2.69 -0.97
N THR A 12 -30.09 -2.94 -1.91
CA THR A 12 -31.50 -3.21 -1.66
C THR A 12 -31.59 -4.59 -1.00
N GLY A 13 -31.77 -4.61 0.32
CA GLY A 13 -32.05 -5.81 1.07
C GLY A 13 -33.43 -6.36 0.67
N GLU A 14 -33.46 -7.59 0.16
CA GLU A 14 -34.68 -8.38 0.03
C GLU A 14 -35.30 -8.62 1.39
N ARG A 15 -36.60 -8.33 1.50
CA ARG A 15 -37.41 -8.61 2.69
C ARG A 15 -37.74 -10.08 2.74
N VAL A 16 -37.10 -10.82 3.62
CA VAL A 16 -37.58 -12.14 4.05
C VAL A 16 -38.05 -12.04 5.51
N GLY A 17 -39.27 -12.42 5.71
CA GLY A 17 -40.05 -12.83 6.85
C GLY A 17 -39.70 -12.40 8.29
N ARG A 18 -40.72 -11.94 9.01
CA ARG A 18 -40.77 -11.55 10.42
C ARG A 18 -40.18 -12.61 11.35
N GLY A 19 -39.03 -12.28 11.94
CA GLY A 19 -38.52 -12.88 13.15
C GLY A 19 -37.80 -11.78 13.92
N THR A 20 -38.31 -11.41 15.12
CA THR A 20 -37.78 -10.38 16.01
C THR A 20 -36.51 -10.89 16.70
N ALA A 21 -35.43 -11.06 15.97
CA ALA A 21 -34.08 -11.10 16.52
C ALA A 21 -33.36 -9.83 16.01
N GLY A 22 -33.16 -8.87 16.91
CA GLY A 22 -32.49 -7.62 16.58
C GLY A 22 -31.12 -7.92 15.93
N LEU A 23 -30.97 -7.60 14.64
CA LEU A 23 -29.66 -7.47 14.01
C LEU A 23 -28.93 -6.37 14.81
N ARG A 24 -28.14 -6.79 15.79
CA ARG A 24 -27.10 -5.93 16.33
C ARG A 24 -26.12 -5.70 15.18
N TYR A 25 -26.23 -4.58 14.50
CA TYR A 25 -25.10 -4.04 13.75
C TYR A 25 -23.92 -4.08 14.70
N ARG A 26 -22.97 -4.99 14.49
CA ARG A 26 -21.69 -4.93 15.18
C ARG A 26 -21.14 -3.57 14.78
N ARG A 27 -21.15 -2.62 15.74
CA ARG A 27 -20.47 -1.34 15.59
C ARG A 27 -19.06 -1.70 15.16
N ALA A 28 -18.65 -1.26 13.98
CA ALA A 28 -17.29 -1.52 13.50
C ALA A 28 -16.35 -1.10 14.63
N MET A 29 -15.48 -2.01 15.07
CA MET A 29 -14.54 -1.72 16.15
C MET A 29 -13.67 -0.57 15.70
N PRO A 30 -13.43 0.46 16.54
CA PRO A 30 -12.48 1.51 16.22
C PRO A 30 -11.10 0.88 15.96
N GLY A 31 -10.27 1.52 15.16
CA GLY A 31 -8.95 1.03 14.82
C GLY A 31 -8.34 1.83 13.69
N PHE A 32 -7.08 1.58 13.43
CA PHE A 32 -6.32 2.22 12.37
C PHE A 32 -6.29 1.37 11.11
N ASP A 33 -6.35 2.04 9.96
CA ASP A 33 -5.89 1.48 8.70
C ASP A 33 -4.45 1.96 8.47
N LEU A 34 -3.50 1.06 8.66
CA LEU A 34 -2.07 1.40 8.66
C LEU A 34 -1.42 1.35 7.27
N HIS A 35 -2.20 1.09 6.21
CA HIS A 35 -1.67 0.95 4.85
C HIS A 35 -2.65 1.57 3.84
N THR A 36 -2.38 2.82 3.45
CA THR A 36 -3.24 3.57 2.53
C THR A 36 -2.40 4.41 1.57
N HIS A 37 -2.87 4.52 0.33
CA HIS A 37 -2.21 5.25 -0.75
C HIS A 37 -3.03 6.43 -1.25
N SER A 38 -2.32 7.49 -1.67
CA SER A 38 -2.90 8.66 -2.29
C SER A 38 -2.33 8.91 -3.69
N THR A 39 -2.72 10.02 -4.30
CA THR A 39 -2.16 10.52 -5.56
C THR A 39 -0.67 10.91 -5.45
N PHE A 40 -0.07 10.83 -4.27
CA PHE A 40 1.38 10.99 -4.10
C PHE A 40 2.18 9.73 -4.45
N SER A 41 1.49 8.60 -4.66
CA SER A 41 2.05 7.39 -5.29
C SER A 41 1.10 6.88 -6.39
N ASP A 42 0.42 5.78 -6.18
CA ASP A 42 -0.43 5.11 -7.16
C ASP A 42 -1.89 4.96 -6.72
N GLY A 43 -2.26 5.62 -5.64
CA GLY A 43 -3.66 5.79 -5.28
C GLY A 43 -4.40 6.75 -6.22
N THR A 44 -5.73 6.70 -6.19
CA THR A 44 -6.61 7.55 -7.01
C THR A 44 -7.29 8.66 -6.23
N LEU A 45 -7.10 8.71 -4.92
CA LEU A 45 -7.65 9.71 -4.02
C LEU A 45 -6.56 10.71 -3.61
N ASP A 46 -6.90 11.98 -3.57
CA ASP A 46 -6.05 12.97 -2.91
C ASP A 46 -5.97 12.70 -1.40
N PRO A 47 -4.91 13.13 -0.70
CA PRO A 47 -4.77 12.92 0.74
C PRO A 47 -6.00 13.34 1.55
N GLU A 48 -6.63 14.46 1.18
CA GLU A 48 -7.85 14.97 1.82
C GLU A 48 -9.03 14.00 1.64
N GLN A 49 -9.16 13.40 0.45
CA GLN A 49 -10.22 12.43 0.15
C GLN A 49 -10.01 11.11 0.89
N VAL A 50 -8.74 10.69 1.10
CA VAL A 50 -8.42 9.53 1.95
C VAL A 50 -8.88 9.77 3.38
N VAL A 51 -8.62 10.97 3.93
CA VAL A 51 -9.06 11.38 5.28
C VAL A 51 -10.59 11.42 5.37
N GLU A 52 -11.28 12.01 4.40
CA GLU A 52 -12.74 12.06 4.37
C GLU A 52 -13.33 10.65 4.36
N LEU A 53 -12.78 9.76 3.52
CA LEU A 53 -13.22 8.37 3.45
C LEU A 53 -12.97 7.63 4.78
N ALA A 54 -11.81 7.84 5.43
CA ALA A 54 -11.48 7.24 6.71
C ALA A 54 -12.46 7.69 7.82
N ALA A 55 -12.78 8.97 7.88
CA ALA A 55 -13.76 9.51 8.82
C ALA A 55 -15.16 8.92 8.60
N THR A 56 -15.62 8.80 7.34
CA THR A 56 -16.92 8.17 7.02
C THR A 56 -16.97 6.68 7.38
N ARG A 57 -15.82 6.00 7.38
CA ARG A 57 -15.69 4.58 7.78
C ARG A 57 -15.58 4.40 9.30
N GLY A 58 -15.50 5.49 10.07
CA GLY A 58 -15.42 5.47 11.54
C GLY A 58 -14.10 4.86 12.04
N LEU A 59 -12.99 5.15 11.35
CA LEU A 59 -11.66 4.79 11.80
C LEU A 59 -11.21 5.72 12.92
N THR A 60 -10.36 5.22 13.83
CA THR A 60 -9.63 6.05 14.81
C THR A 60 -8.50 6.82 14.14
N GLY A 61 -7.87 6.20 13.15
CA GLY A 61 -6.80 6.83 12.40
C GLY A 61 -6.42 6.06 11.13
N ILE A 62 -5.50 6.65 10.40
CA ILE A 62 -4.84 6.06 9.24
C ILE A 62 -3.34 6.30 9.29
N ALA A 63 -2.55 5.48 8.62
CA ALA A 63 -1.23 5.87 8.16
C ALA A 63 -1.30 6.11 6.64
N LEU A 64 -0.83 7.27 6.18
CA LEU A 64 -0.62 7.51 4.76
C LEU A 64 0.76 6.99 4.40
N THR A 65 0.81 5.94 3.56
CA THR A 65 2.00 5.13 3.29
C THR A 65 2.35 5.09 1.81
N ASP A 66 2.24 6.22 1.15
CA ASP A 66 2.59 6.34 -0.28
C ASP A 66 3.97 5.73 -0.57
N HIS A 67 4.11 5.04 -1.70
CA HIS A 67 5.35 4.37 -2.10
C HIS A 67 6.54 5.32 -2.16
N ASP A 68 7.53 5.10 -1.31
CA ASP A 68 8.81 5.82 -1.21
C ASP A 68 8.64 7.35 -1.01
N ASN A 69 7.41 7.82 -0.73
CA ASN A 69 7.03 9.22 -0.70
C ASN A 69 6.27 9.58 0.57
N THR A 70 6.51 10.78 1.11
CA THR A 70 5.84 11.31 2.30
C THR A 70 5.14 12.64 2.02
N GLY A 71 5.15 13.12 0.78
CA GLY A 71 4.69 14.46 0.40
C GLY A 71 3.20 14.72 0.66
N GLY A 72 2.37 13.66 0.73
CA GLY A 72 0.93 13.75 1.00
C GLY A 72 0.56 13.92 2.48
N VAL A 73 1.47 13.58 3.41
CA VAL A 73 1.13 13.42 4.83
C VAL A 73 0.67 14.72 5.48
N GLU A 74 1.34 15.85 5.21
CA GLU A 74 0.96 17.13 5.80
C GLU A 74 -0.41 17.62 5.28
N ARG A 75 -0.76 17.34 4.03
CA ARG A 75 -2.10 17.61 3.48
C ARG A 75 -3.16 16.76 4.20
N ALA A 76 -2.88 15.47 4.39
CA ALA A 76 -3.77 14.57 5.14
C ALA A 76 -3.95 15.02 6.60
N ARG A 77 -2.87 15.42 7.29
CA ARG A 77 -2.92 15.94 8.65
C ARG A 77 -3.76 17.23 8.75
N ALA A 78 -3.56 18.15 7.80
CA ALA A 78 -4.34 19.37 7.74
C ALA A 78 -5.83 19.08 7.54
N ALA A 79 -6.18 18.16 6.66
CA ALA A 79 -7.56 17.72 6.43
C ALA A 79 -8.19 17.02 7.64
N ALA A 80 -7.40 16.28 8.41
CA ALA A 80 -7.86 15.59 9.62
C ALA A 80 -8.07 16.54 10.81
N SER A 81 -7.58 17.77 10.74
CA SER A 81 -7.69 18.75 11.83
C SER A 81 -9.16 18.98 12.22
N GLY A 82 -9.46 18.80 13.51
CA GLY A 82 -10.82 18.97 14.06
C GLY A 82 -11.79 17.81 13.77
N THR A 83 -11.38 16.75 13.06
CA THR A 83 -12.24 15.58 12.77
C THR A 83 -12.19 14.50 13.84
N GLY A 84 -11.16 14.51 14.70
CA GLY A 84 -10.86 13.44 15.65
C GLY A 84 -10.13 12.24 15.03
N LEU A 85 -9.85 12.25 13.73
CA LEU A 85 -9.07 11.21 13.03
C LEU A 85 -7.56 11.48 13.23
N THR A 86 -6.80 10.47 13.63
CA THR A 86 -5.34 10.53 13.69
C THR A 86 -4.73 10.19 12.34
N VAL A 87 -3.75 10.99 11.87
CA VAL A 87 -2.95 10.68 10.68
C VAL A 87 -1.50 10.45 11.08
N LEU A 88 -1.06 9.19 10.99
CA LEU A 88 0.32 8.81 11.21
C LEU A 88 1.16 9.12 9.97
N LEU A 89 2.38 9.58 10.20
CA LEU A 89 3.41 9.61 9.15
C LEU A 89 3.75 8.17 8.81
N GLY A 90 3.59 7.82 7.54
CA GLY A 90 3.95 6.52 6.99
C GLY A 90 4.67 6.66 5.65
N CYS A 91 5.27 5.56 5.22
CA CYS A 91 5.85 5.37 3.90
C CYS A 91 5.92 3.87 3.62
N GLU A 92 5.53 3.42 2.44
CA GLU A 92 5.79 2.06 1.99
C GLU A 92 7.10 2.05 1.20
N LEU A 93 8.19 1.64 1.86
CA LEU A 93 9.52 1.59 1.27
C LEU A 93 9.65 0.39 0.35
N SER A 94 10.09 0.62 -0.88
CA SER A 94 10.36 -0.41 -1.87
C SER A 94 11.68 -1.13 -1.58
N ALA A 95 11.60 -2.42 -1.32
CA ALA A 95 12.74 -3.35 -1.24
C ALA A 95 12.63 -4.44 -2.32
N GLU A 96 13.68 -5.25 -2.48
CA GLU A 96 13.72 -6.37 -3.41
C GLU A 96 14.58 -7.52 -2.86
N HIS A 97 14.12 -8.74 -3.06
CA HIS A 97 14.86 -9.96 -2.79
C HIS A 97 14.77 -10.91 -3.99
N ASP A 98 15.91 -11.27 -4.57
CA ASP A 98 16.00 -12.15 -5.76
C ASP A 98 15.04 -11.73 -6.89
N ALA A 99 15.09 -10.45 -7.28
CA ALA A 99 14.21 -9.85 -8.29
C ALA A 99 12.70 -9.87 -7.94
N SER A 100 12.32 -10.28 -6.73
CA SER A 100 10.95 -10.23 -6.23
C SER A 100 10.74 -9.00 -5.36
N PRO A 101 9.64 -8.24 -5.57
CA PRO A 101 9.36 -7.07 -4.75
C PRO A 101 9.07 -7.47 -3.30
N VAL A 102 9.60 -6.70 -2.38
CA VAL A 102 9.28 -6.73 -0.95
C VAL A 102 8.95 -5.30 -0.55
N HIS A 103 7.91 -5.11 0.24
CA HIS A 103 7.54 -3.79 0.71
C HIS A 103 7.64 -3.74 2.24
N VAL A 104 8.15 -2.62 2.75
CA VAL A 104 8.33 -2.42 4.18
C VAL A 104 7.66 -1.09 4.57
N LEU A 105 6.64 -1.19 5.40
CA LEU A 105 5.95 -0.03 5.94
C LEU A 105 6.81 0.60 7.03
N ALA A 106 7.06 1.89 6.90
CA ALA A 106 7.74 2.71 7.89
C ALA A 106 6.74 3.62 8.59
N TYR A 107 6.82 3.74 9.91
CA TYR A 107 5.96 4.65 10.68
C TYR A 107 6.76 5.46 11.68
N GLY A 108 6.33 6.69 11.94
CA GLY A 108 6.85 7.51 13.04
C GLY A 108 8.29 7.99 12.90
N PHE A 109 8.91 7.78 11.74
CA PHE A 109 10.29 8.15 11.45
C PHE A 109 10.46 9.66 11.22
N ASP A 110 11.69 10.17 11.30
CA ASP A 110 12.04 11.52 10.81
C ASP A 110 12.15 11.52 9.28
N PRO A 111 11.22 12.17 8.53
CA PRO A 111 11.28 12.21 7.08
C PRO A 111 12.46 13.00 6.52
N GLY A 112 13.11 13.83 7.34
CA GLY A 112 14.28 14.64 7.03
C GLY A 112 15.61 13.99 7.39
N GLU A 113 15.61 12.76 7.99
CA GLU A 113 16.86 12.06 8.28
C GLU A 113 17.66 11.87 6.98
N PRO A 114 18.93 12.36 6.92
CA PRO A 114 19.64 12.52 5.64
C PRO A 114 19.84 11.22 4.85
N VAL A 115 20.13 10.10 5.52
CA VAL A 115 20.41 8.82 4.84
C VAL A 115 19.12 8.23 4.29
N PHE A 116 18.06 8.20 5.08
CA PHE A 116 16.76 7.67 4.67
C PHE A 116 16.11 8.55 3.59
N ALA A 117 16.18 9.89 3.73
CA ALA A 117 15.68 10.82 2.73
C ALA A 117 16.42 10.67 1.39
N ALA A 118 17.75 10.58 1.40
CA ALA A 118 18.55 10.35 0.19
C ALA A 118 18.22 9.02 -0.47
N LYS A 119 18.04 7.95 0.33
CA LYS A 119 17.70 6.62 -0.22
C LYS A 119 16.31 6.60 -0.86
N ARG A 120 15.29 7.22 -0.22
CA ARG A 120 13.96 7.36 -0.82
C ARG A 120 14.00 8.17 -2.13
N ALA A 121 14.74 9.27 -2.14
CA ALA A 121 14.92 10.08 -3.35
C ALA A 121 15.57 9.26 -4.50
N TRP A 122 16.61 8.48 -4.19
CA TRP A 122 17.25 7.59 -5.17
C TRP A 122 16.27 6.54 -5.74
N ILE A 123 15.44 5.90 -4.88
CA ILE A 123 14.41 4.96 -5.35
C ILE A 123 13.39 5.67 -6.25
N LEU A 124 12.91 6.86 -5.86
CA LEU A 124 11.95 7.64 -6.64
C LEU A 124 12.50 8.04 -8.02
N GLU A 125 13.77 8.45 -8.09
CA GLU A 125 14.44 8.77 -9.35
C GLU A 125 14.56 7.53 -10.25
N GLY A 126 14.96 6.39 -9.69
CA GLY A 126 15.05 5.11 -10.38
C GLY A 126 13.71 4.66 -10.98
N ARG A 127 12.57 4.97 -10.32
CA ARG A 127 11.24 4.68 -10.84
C ARG A 127 10.95 5.35 -12.19
N VAL A 128 11.43 6.57 -12.40
CA VAL A 128 11.23 7.31 -13.66
C VAL A 128 11.95 6.62 -14.82
N GLY A 129 13.24 6.30 -14.63
CA GLY A 129 14.06 5.60 -15.63
C GLY A 129 13.49 4.21 -15.96
N ARG A 130 13.14 3.46 -14.94
CA ARG A 130 12.50 2.13 -15.05
C ARG A 130 11.19 2.19 -15.84
N THR A 131 10.31 3.12 -15.52
CA THR A 131 9.02 3.26 -16.20
C THR A 131 9.20 3.61 -17.68
N ARG A 132 10.16 4.48 -18.01
CA ARG A 132 10.51 4.79 -19.40
C ARG A 132 10.95 3.55 -20.15
N GLN A 133 11.85 2.74 -19.58
CA GLN A 133 12.33 1.51 -20.19
C GLN A 133 11.19 0.47 -20.38
N MET A 134 10.27 0.34 -19.41
CA MET A 134 9.09 -0.52 -19.58
C MET A 134 8.23 -0.07 -20.76
N VAL A 135 7.97 1.22 -20.90
CA VAL A 135 7.20 1.76 -22.03
C VAL A 135 7.90 1.52 -23.36
N GLU A 136 9.22 1.66 -23.42
CA GLU A 136 10.01 1.34 -24.61
C GLU A 136 9.86 -0.13 -25.01
N ARG A 137 10.02 -1.07 -24.05
CA ARG A 137 9.80 -2.50 -24.28
C ARG A 137 8.36 -2.83 -24.71
N LEU A 138 7.37 -2.18 -24.12
CA LEU A 138 5.97 -2.34 -24.53
C LEU A 138 5.77 -1.94 -26.00
N ARG A 139 6.38 -0.82 -26.44
CA ARG A 139 6.33 -0.37 -27.83
C ARG A 139 7.01 -1.35 -28.79
N GLU A 140 8.15 -1.93 -28.39
CA GLU A 140 8.84 -2.97 -29.17
C GLU A 140 7.96 -4.25 -29.31
N LEU A 141 7.10 -4.51 -28.32
CA LEU A 141 6.11 -5.61 -28.37
C LEU A 141 4.83 -5.25 -29.14
N GLY A 142 4.75 -4.04 -29.73
CA GLY A 142 3.60 -3.58 -30.50
C GLY A 142 2.49 -2.93 -29.64
N ALA A 143 2.68 -2.74 -28.33
CA ALA A 143 1.73 -2.06 -27.46
C ALA A 143 1.91 -0.54 -27.53
N PRO A 144 0.88 0.25 -27.98
CA PRO A 144 1.00 1.69 -28.24
C PRO A 144 0.86 2.51 -26.94
N VAL A 145 1.68 2.20 -25.93
CA VAL A 145 1.70 2.94 -24.67
C VAL A 145 2.59 4.17 -24.77
N ASP A 146 2.14 5.32 -24.24
CA ASP A 146 2.91 6.55 -24.23
C ASP A 146 3.40 6.91 -22.82
N PHE A 147 4.70 7.20 -22.70
CA PHE A 147 5.31 7.61 -21.43
C PHE A 147 4.75 8.93 -20.90
N ALA A 148 4.40 9.89 -21.77
CA ALA A 148 3.76 11.12 -21.34
C ALA A 148 2.42 10.83 -20.66
N ARG A 149 1.62 9.90 -21.24
CA ARG A 149 0.35 9.48 -20.64
C ARG A 149 0.55 8.80 -19.30
N VAL A 150 1.54 7.92 -19.17
CA VAL A 150 1.88 7.28 -17.88
C VAL A 150 2.23 8.32 -16.80
N ARG A 151 2.97 9.36 -17.17
CA ARG A 151 3.29 10.48 -16.26
C ARG A 151 2.07 11.30 -15.86
N GLU A 152 1.15 11.57 -16.80
CA GLU A 152 -0.11 12.24 -16.50
C GLU A 152 -0.95 11.45 -15.51
N LEU A 153 -1.03 10.11 -15.67
CA LEU A 153 -1.75 9.23 -14.77
C LEU A 153 -1.17 9.20 -13.35
N ALA A 154 0.14 9.44 -13.22
CA ALA A 154 0.79 9.57 -11.92
C ALA A 154 0.58 10.94 -11.26
N ALA A 155 0.03 11.93 -11.98
CA ALA A 155 -0.32 13.28 -11.48
C ALA A 155 0.79 13.96 -10.65
N GLY A 156 2.06 13.65 -10.92
CA GLY A 156 3.22 14.15 -10.17
C GLY A 156 3.64 13.29 -8.97
N GLY A 157 2.90 12.23 -8.65
CA GLY A 157 3.26 11.25 -7.63
C GLY A 157 4.34 10.26 -8.06
N ALA A 158 4.68 9.32 -7.19
CA ALA A 158 5.67 8.28 -7.46
C ALA A 158 5.22 7.36 -8.61
N LEU A 159 6.01 7.32 -9.68
CA LEU A 159 5.74 6.44 -10.83
C LEU A 159 5.83 4.97 -10.43
N GLY A 160 4.88 4.16 -10.88
CA GLY A 160 4.82 2.73 -10.61
C GLY A 160 4.20 1.92 -11.74
N ARG A 161 4.32 0.60 -11.66
CA ARG A 161 3.68 -0.33 -12.61
C ARG A 161 2.16 -0.15 -12.72
N PRO A 162 1.40 0.21 -11.67
CA PRO A 162 -0.02 0.48 -11.80
C PRO A 162 -0.35 1.59 -12.80
N HIS A 163 0.49 2.65 -12.90
CA HIS A 163 0.30 3.70 -13.90
C HIS A 163 0.54 3.20 -15.33
N VAL A 164 1.55 2.32 -15.52
CA VAL A 164 1.79 1.67 -16.82
C VAL A 164 0.61 0.76 -17.18
N ALA A 165 0.12 -0.05 -16.23
CA ALA A 165 -1.04 -0.92 -16.42
C ALA A 165 -2.30 -0.13 -16.81
N ARG A 166 -2.56 1.01 -16.14
CA ARG A 166 -3.67 1.92 -16.51
C ARG A 166 -3.53 2.44 -17.95
N ALA A 167 -2.32 2.86 -18.32
CA ALA A 167 -2.06 3.31 -19.69
C ALA A 167 -2.24 2.18 -20.73
N MET A 168 -1.90 0.93 -20.37
CA MET A 168 -2.15 -0.25 -21.21
C MET A 168 -3.65 -0.52 -21.40
N VAL A 169 -4.45 -0.41 -20.35
CA VAL A 169 -5.93 -0.53 -20.44
C VAL A 169 -6.51 0.59 -21.32
N GLU A 170 -6.10 1.84 -21.10
CA GLU A 170 -6.55 2.98 -21.92
C GLU A 170 -6.17 2.83 -23.41
N ALA A 171 -5.02 2.22 -23.69
CA ALA A 171 -4.56 1.94 -25.05
C ALA A 171 -5.19 0.68 -25.67
N GLY A 172 -6.05 -0.04 -24.96
CA GLY A 172 -6.68 -1.27 -25.43
C GLY A 172 -5.71 -2.44 -25.59
N VAL A 173 -4.57 -2.42 -24.89
CA VAL A 173 -3.59 -3.51 -24.91
C VAL A 173 -4.04 -4.69 -24.05
N VAL A 174 -4.72 -4.39 -22.95
CA VAL A 174 -5.32 -5.33 -22.02
C VAL A 174 -6.71 -4.84 -21.60
N ASP A 175 -7.59 -5.77 -21.20
CA ASP A 175 -8.97 -5.43 -20.81
C ASP A 175 -9.04 -4.93 -19.36
N GLU A 176 -8.25 -5.54 -18.46
CA GLU A 176 -8.25 -5.23 -17.02
C GLU A 176 -6.82 -4.98 -16.51
N LEU A 177 -6.72 -4.23 -15.41
CA LEU A 177 -5.42 -3.93 -14.77
C LEU A 177 -4.60 -5.17 -14.43
N GLY A 178 -5.27 -6.24 -13.96
CA GLY A 178 -4.64 -7.49 -13.59
C GLY A 178 -3.91 -8.16 -14.75
N ASP A 179 -4.44 -8.07 -15.96
CA ASP A 179 -3.88 -8.69 -17.17
C ASP A 179 -2.51 -8.12 -17.53
N ALA A 180 -2.28 -6.82 -17.21
CA ALA A 180 -0.99 -6.18 -17.44
C ALA A 180 0.14 -6.83 -16.61
N PHE A 181 -0.16 -7.41 -15.45
CA PHE A 181 0.82 -8.03 -14.55
C PHE A 181 1.14 -9.50 -14.91
N SER A 182 0.83 -9.92 -16.12
CA SER A 182 1.18 -11.25 -16.62
C SER A 182 2.63 -11.35 -17.12
N GLN A 183 3.09 -12.58 -17.43
CA GLN A 183 4.41 -12.83 -18.02
C GLN A 183 4.52 -12.27 -19.45
N ASP A 184 3.41 -12.07 -20.14
CA ASP A 184 3.40 -11.50 -21.49
C ASP A 184 3.72 -9.99 -21.47
N TRP A 185 3.50 -9.31 -20.33
CA TRP A 185 3.61 -7.86 -20.20
C TRP A 185 4.58 -7.41 -19.09
N ILE A 186 4.08 -6.70 -18.07
CA ILE A 186 4.89 -6.03 -17.04
C ILE A 186 4.90 -6.75 -15.68
N GLY A 187 4.39 -7.99 -15.61
CA GLY A 187 4.54 -8.86 -14.44
C GLY A 187 6.01 -9.13 -14.13
N THR A 188 6.32 -9.54 -12.91
CA THR A 188 7.71 -9.84 -12.50
C THR A 188 8.31 -10.91 -13.41
N GLY A 189 9.42 -10.59 -14.10
CA GLY A 189 10.03 -11.45 -15.12
C GLY A 189 9.32 -11.45 -16.47
N GLY A 190 8.26 -10.67 -16.68
CA GLY A 190 7.54 -10.56 -17.95
C GLY A 190 8.34 -9.86 -19.04
N ARG A 191 7.85 -9.94 -20.28
CA ARG A 191 8.56 -9.48 -21.49
C ARG A 191 8.92 -7.98 -21.46
N ALA A 192 8.06 -7.14 -20.90
CA ALA A 192 8.32 -5.71 -20.73
C ALA A 192 8.77 -5.34 -19.31
N TYR A 193 8.97 -6.33 -18.43
CA TYR A 193 9.45 -6.08 -17.08
C TYR A 193 10.86 -5.50 -17.06
N VAL A 194 11.06 -4.49 -16.21
CA VAL A 194 12.37 -3.92 -15.89
C VAL A 194 12.56 -4.03 -14.39
N ALA A 195 13.68 -4.57 -13.94
CA ALA A 195 14.04 -4.59 -12.52
C ALA A 195 14.14 -3.17 -11.97
N LYS A 196 13.87 -2.99 -10.68
CA LYS A 196 13.99 -1.69 -10.01
C LYS A 196 15.31 -1.63 -9.24
N ASP A 197 15.86 -0.43 -9.14
CA ASP A 197 16.82 -0.14 -8.10
C ASP A 197 16.07 -0.14 -6.76
N ALA A 198 16.44 -1.02 -5.85
CA ALA A 198 15.77 -1.17 -4.58
C ALA A 198 16.80 -1.55 -3.50
N VAL A 199 16.46 -1.28 -2.26
CA VAL A 199 17.21 -1.76 -1.10
C VAL A 199 16.89 -3.23 -0.84
N THR A 200 17.75 -3.93 -0.09
CA THR A 200 17.39 -5.24 0.43
C THR A 200 16.36 -5.12 1.56
N PRO A 201 15.58 -6.17 1.87
CA PRO A 201 14.62 -6.12 2.97
C PRO A 201 15.23 -5.80 4.34
N THR A 202 16.44 -6.28 4.62
CA THR A 202 17.17 -5.99 5.86
C THR A 202 17.68 -4.56 5.88
N GLU A 203 18.25 -4.05 4.77
CA GLU A 203 18.65 -2.66 4.64
C GLU A 203 17.45 -1.71 4.83
N ALA A 204 16.23 -2.09 4.36
CA ALA A 204 15.04 -1.30 4.58
C ALA A 204 14.71 -1.15 6.07
N VAL A 205 14.81 -2.24 6.86
CA VAL A 205 14.61 -2.20 8.32
C VAL A 205 15.63 -1.27 8.98
N GLU A 206 16.91 -1.42 8.64
CA GLU A 206 18.02 -0.62 9.19
C GLU A 206 17.85 0.88 8.89
N LEU A 207 17.44 1.22 7.66
CA LEU A 207 17.18 2.60 7.24
C LEU A 207 16.03 3.24 8.01
N ILE A 208 14.95 2.49 8.21
CA ILE A 208 13.77 2.97 8.95
C ILE A 208 14.13 3.21 10.42
N HIS A 209 14.85 2.30 11.06
CA HIS A 209 15.34 2.47 12.43
C HIS A 209 16.35 3.61 12.55
N GLY A 210 17.26 3.75 11.56
CA GLY A 210 18.20 4.88 11.50
C GLY A 210 17.49 6.25 11.48
N ALA A 211 16.26 6.30 10.96
CA ALA A 211 15.41 7.48 10.97
C ALA A 211 14.49 7.57 12.22
N GLY A 212 14.65 6.70 13.22
CA GLY A 212 13.86 6.68 14.45
C GLY A 212 12.43 6.16 14.26
N GLY A 213 12.18 5.37 13.20
CA GLY A 213 10.87 4.80 12.91
C GLY A 213 10.75 3.33 13.28
N VAL A 214 9.56 2.77 13.12
CA VAL A 214 9.27 1.32 13.22
C VAL A 214 9.02 0.72 11.84
N ALA A 215 9.50 -0.53 11.64
CA ALA A 215 9.44 -1.24 10.38
C ALA A 215 8.46 -2.42 10.43
N VAL A 216 7.52 -2.49 9.49
CA VAL A 216 6.54 -3.58 9.36
C VAL A 216 6.62 -4.16 7.95
N LEU A 217 6.81 -5.49 7.83
CA LEU A 217 6.74 -6.14 6.53
C LEU A 217 5.30 -6.12 6.01
N ALA A 218 5.09 -5.51 4.84
CA ALA A 218 3.79 -5.42 4.18
C ALA A 218 3.40 -6.76 3.53
N HIS A 219 2.13 -7.11 3.59
CA HIS A 219 1.42 -8.15 2.83
C HIS A 219 2.29 -9.28 2.22
N PRO A 220 3.00 -10.11 2.98
CA PRO A 220 4.05 -11.02 2.50
C PRO A 220 3.60 -12.06 1.48
N SER A 221 2.29 -12.30 1.31
CA SER A 221 1.75 -13.22 0.29
C SER A 221 1.11 -12.50 -0.91
N VAL A 222 1.13 -11.16 -0.96
CA VAL A 222 0.47 -10.39 -2.03
C VAL A 222 1.51 -9.68 -2.87
N HIS A 223 1.84 -10.25 -4.02
CA HIS A 223 2.78 -9.66 -4.96
C HIS A 223 2.30 -9.95 -6.38
N ALA A 224 2.13 -8.90 -7.19
CA ALA A 224 1.67 -9.01 -8.57
C ALA A 224 2.61 -9.89 -9.40
N GLY A 225 2.23 -11.17 -9.58
CA GLY A 225 2.96 -12.16 -10.38
C GLY A 225 4.24 -12.73 -9.73
N ALA A 226 4.47 -12.50 -8.42
CA ALA A 226 5.61 -13.06 -7.69
C ALA A 226 5.17 -14.05 -6.61
N ALA A 227 6.10 -14.89 -6.16
CA ALA A 227 5.89 -15.79 -5.03
C ALA A 227 5.82 -15.00 -3.70
N PRO A 228 5.20 -15.57 -2.65
CA PRO A 228 5.26 -14.99 -1.30
C PRO A 228 6.70 -14.76 -0.83
N VAL A 229 6.89 -13.77 0.03
CA VAL A 229 8.20 -13.52 0.67
C VAL A 229 8.66 -14.79 1.38
N PRO A 230 9.87 -15.31 1.08
CA PRO A 230 10.36 -16.52 1.71
C PRO A 230 10.53 -16.34 3.22
N GLU A 231 10.15 -17.34 4.00
CA GLU A 231 10.28 -17.30 5.47
C GLU A 231 11.72 -17.00 5.95
N PRO A 232 12.79 -17.53 5.34
CA PRO A 232 14.15 -17.16 5.70
C PRO A 232 14.44 -15.66 5.58
N VAL A 233 13.81 -14.97 4.60
CA VAL A 233 13.94 -13.51 4.44
C VAL A 233 13.26 -12.79 5.61
N ILE A 234 12.06 -13.22 5.99
CA ILE A 234 11.33 -12.65 7.14
C ILE A 234 12.13 -12.83 8.42
N ARG A 235 12.75 -14.01 8.63
CA ARG A 235 13.62 -14.28 9.78
C ARG A 235 14.88 -13.41 9.77
N ALA A 236 15.47 -13.15 8.59
CA ALA A 236 16.60 -12.23 8.47
C ALA A 236 16.19 -10.79 8.78
N MET A 237 15.01 -10.35 8.32
CA MET A 237 14.46 -9.03 8.68
C MET A 237 14.20 -8.92 10.19
N ALA A 238 13.67 -9.97 10.82
CA ALA A 238 13.43 -10.00 12.26
C ALA A 238 14.76 -9.91 13.03
N ALA A 239 15.83 -10.58 12.57
CA ALA A 239 17.16 -10.48 13.14
C ALA A 239 17.79 -9.07 12.95
N ALA A 240 17.40 -8.35 11.90
CA ALA A 240 17.77 -6.94 11.68
C ALA A 240 16.89 -5.94 12.45
N GLY A 241 15.89 -6.43 13.22
CA GLY A 241 15.04 -5.63 14.09
C GLY A 241 13.62 -5.35 13.58
N LEU A 242 13.12 -6.07 12.56
CA LEU A 242 11.72 -5.89 12.11
C LEU A 242 10.75 -5.87 13.30
N ASP A 243 9.84 -4.89 13.35
CA ASP A 243 8.94 -4.67 14.48
C ASP A 243 7.60 -5.37 14.33
N GLY A 244 7.13 -5.52 13.10
CA GLY A 244 5.82 -6.09 12.84
C GLY A 244 5.68 -6.77 11.49
N LEU A 245 4.54 -7.44 11.34
CA LEU A 245 4.15 -8.17 10.14
C LEU A 245 2.69 -7.87 9.82
N GLU A 246 2.41 -7.39 8.61
CA GLU A 246 1.04 -7.20 8.13
C GLU A 246 0.42 -8.56 7.79
N VAL A 247 -0.44 -9.03 8.68
CA VAL A 247 -1.07 -10.35 8.59
C VAL A 247 -2.47 -10.26 7.98
N ASP A 248 -3.25 -9.29 8.44
CA ASP A 248 -4.63 -9.13 7.98
C ASP A 248 -4.67 -8.13 6.82
N HIS A 249 -4.59 -8.66 5.60
CA HIS A 249 -4.70 -7.92 4.35
C HIS A 249 -5.81 -8.55 3.49
N PRO A 250 -6.67 -7.76 2.78
CA PRO A 250 -7.81 -8.30 2.04
C PRO A 250 -7.47 -9.43 1.07
N ASP A 251 -6.35 -9.29 0.38
CA ASP A 251 -5.93 -10.23 -0.66
C ASP A 251 -5.05 -11.38 -0.14
N GLN A 252 -4.70 -11.41 1.16
CA GLN A 252 -3.97 -12.56 1.75
C GLN A 252 -4.91 -13.72 2.02
N PRO A 253 -4.63 -14.92 1.49
CA PRO A 253 -5.44 -16.12 1.75
C PRO A 253 -5.51 -16.43 3.26
N PRO A 254 -6.64 -16.95 3.78
CA PRO A 254 -6.78 -17.28 5.20
C PRO A 254 -5.70 -18.21 5.75
N ARG A 255 -5.24 -19.19 4.95
CA ARG A 255 -4.15 -20.10 5.32
C ARG A 255 -2.82 -19.35 5.54
N ASP A 256 -2.55 -18.32 4.72
CA ASP A 256 -1.32 -17.56 4.80
C ASP A 256 -1.38 -16.59 5.98
N ARG A 257 -2.54 -15.96 6.22
CA ARG A 257 -2.75 -15.16 7.45
C ARG A 257 -2.49 -15.99 8.71
N ALA A 258 -2.98 -17.24 8.77
CA ALA A 258 -2.74 -18.13 9.91
C ALA A 258 -1.24 -18.47 10.06
N ARG A 259 -0.55 -18.76 8.94
CA ARG A 259 0.90 -19.01 8.91
C ARG A 259 1.69 -17.81 9.40
N TRP A 260 1.39 -16.62 8.86
CA TRP A 260 2.12 -15.40 9.19
C TRP A 260 1.86 -14.97 10.64
N ARG A 261 0.66 -15.18 11.16
CA ARG A 261 0.35 -14.91 12.58
C ARG A 261 1.16 -15.83 13.51
N ALA A 262 1.30 -17.09 13.15
CA ALA A 262 2.13 -18.03 13.92
C ALA A 262 3.62 -17.64 13.90
N LEU A 263 4.13 -17.26 12.71
CA LEU A 263 5.50 -16.81 12.55
C LEU A 263 5.77 -15.49 13.31
N ALA A 264 4.84 -14.54 13.26
CA ALA A 264 4.95 -13.30 14.01
C ALA A 264 5.03 -13.56 15.53
N ALA A 265 4.18 -14.46 16.05
CA ALA A 265 4.21 -14.85 17.46
C ALA A 265 5.54 -15.52 17.85
N GLU A 266 6.08 -16.40 17.00
CA GLU A 266 7.38 -17.05 17.21
C GLU A 266 8.54 -16.03 17.26
N LEU A 267 8.49 -15.02 16.37
CA LEU A 267 9.55 -14.02 16.25
C LEU A 267 9.36 -12.78 17.16
N GLY A 268 8.28 -12.73 17.95
CA GLY A 268 7.98 -11.59 18.82
C GLY A 268 7.59 -10.31 18.08
N LEU A 269 7.08 -10.44 16.83
CA LEU A 269 6.63 -9.32 16.00
C LEU A 269 5.19 -8.93 16.36
N GLU A 270 4.88 -7.62 16.30
CA GLU A 270 3.47 -7.18 16.33
C GLU A 270 2.77 -7.58 15.03
N THR A 271 1.48 -7.91 15.13
CA THR A 271 0.67 -8.18 13.93
C THR A 271 -0.20 -6.98 13.60
N THR A 272 -0.19 -6.55 12.34
CA THR A 272 -1.05 -5.49 11.84
C THR A 272 -2.10 -6.00 10.86
N GLY A 273 -3.13 -5.17 10.66
CA GLY A 273 -4.12 -5.35 9.62
C GLY A 273 -4.41 -4.02 8.95
N ALA A 274 -4.45 -4.02 7.63
CA ALA A 274 -4.71 -2.81 6.86
C ALA A 274 -5.32 -3.14 5.48
N SER A 275 -5.87 -2.13 4.82
CA SER A 275 -6.61 -2.33 3.58
C SER A 275 -5.75 -2.30 2.33
N ASP A 276 -4.59 -1.67 2.38
CA ASP A 276 -3.79 -1.32 1.20
C ASP A 276 -4.67 -0.62 0.14
N CYS A 277 -5.38 0.43 0.59
CA CYS A 277 -6.38 1.10 -0.22
C CYS A 277 -5.73 2.04 -1.23
N HIS A 278 -5.96 1.78 -2.53
CA HIS A 278 -5.56 2.63 -3.64
C HIS A 278 -6.76 3.39 -4.27
N GLY A 279 -7.83 3.61 -3.50
CA GLY A 279 -9.05 4.24 -4.01
C GLY A 279 -9.80 3.37 -5.01
N ALA A 280 -10.09 3.90 -6.20
CA ALA A 280 -10.89 3.21 -7.21
C ALA A 280 -10.21 1.97 -7.82
N LEU A 281 -8.86 1.87 -7.79
CA LEU A 281 -8.12 0.79 -8.47
C LEU A 281 -8.51 -0.61 -7.98
N TYR A 282 -8.78 -0.74 -6.67
CA TYR A 282 -9.13 -2.01 -6.03
C TYR A 282 -10.43 -1.91 -5.21
N GLY A 283 -11.28 -0.90 -5.49
CA GLY A 283 -12.65 -0.83 -4.98
C GLY A 283 -12.83 -0.17 -3.62
N TYR A 284 -12.20 0.95 -3.32
CA TYR A 284 -12.44 1.79 -2.12
C TYR A 284 -12.47 1.00 -0.80
N ARG A 285 -11.58 0.04 -0.63
CA ARG A 285 -11.56 -0.91 0.49
C ARG A 285 -11.01 -0.37 1.81
N LEU A 286 -10.75 0.94 1.91
CA LEU A 286 -10.22 1.59 3.12
C LEU A 286 -10.98 1.16 4.37
N GLY A 287 -10.25 0.71 5.40
CA GLY A 287 -10.82 0.20 6.65
C GLY A 287 -11.45 -1.18 6.56
N SER A 288 -11.27 -1.94 5.47
CA SER A 288 -11.73 -3.34 5.39
C SER A 288 -11.01 -4.27 6.35
N GLU A 289 -9.74 -4.01 6.61
CA GLU A 289 -8.93 -4.58 7.68
C GLU A 289 -8.41 -3.43 8.56
N ARG A 290 -8.18 -3.71 9.85
CA ARG A 290 -7.81 -2.67 10.82
C ARG A 290 -6.88 -3.23 11.88
N THR A 291 -5.97 -2.38 12.33
CA THR A 291 -5.13 -2.64 13.52
C THR A 291 -5.80 -1.98 14.73
N PRO A 292 -6.07 -2.73 15.82
CA PRO A 292 -6.61 -2.15 17.06
C PRO A 292 -5.69 -1.06 17.64
N ASP A 293 -6.26 -0.01 18.22
CA ASP A 293 -5.53 1.14 18.78
C ASP A 293 -4.40 0.69 19.73
N ALA A 294 -4.67 -0.23 20.63
CA ALA A 294 -3.65 -0.75 21.56
C ALA A 294 -2.50 -1.51 20.87
N ALA A 295 -2.71 -2.07 19.69
CA ALA A 295 -1.62 -2.68 18.90
C ALA A 295 -0.78 -1.62 18.20
N VAL A 296 -1.41 -0.53 17.76
CA VAL A 296 -0.69 0.64 17.22
C VAL A 296 0.21 1.25 18.29
N ASP A 297 -0.33 1.45 19.52
CA ASP A 297 0.45 1.99 20.64
C ASP A 297 1.68 1.12 20.95
N ARG A 298 1.53 -0.22 21.00
CA ARG A 298 2.66 -1.13 21.22
C ARG A 298 3.66 -1.12 20.07
N LEU A 299 3.18 -1.01 18.85
CA LEU A 299 4.04 -0.95 17.66
C LEU A 299 4.89 0.33 17.70
N LEU A 300 4.26 1.48 17.92
CA LEU A 300 4.97 2.78 17.95
C LEU A 300 5.89 2.93 19.16
N ALA A 301 5.67 2.20 20.24
CA ALA A 301 6.55 2.17 21.41
C ALA A 301 7.87 1.41 21.18
N ARG A 302 8.06 0.82 19.99
CA ARG A 302 9.32 0.12 19.60
C ARG A 302 10.35 1.06 18.94
N ALA A 303 9.92 2.27 18.56
CA ALA A 303 10.76 3.31 17.95
C ALA A 303 11.87 3.82 18.90
#